data_a7be88473aea61b19cb65c37b40fb748
#
_entry.id   a7be88473aea61b19cb65c37b40fb748
#
_cell.length_a   1.000
_cell.length_b   1.000
_cell.length_c   1.000
_cell.angle_alpha   90.00
_cell.angle_beta   90.00
_cell.angle_gamma   90.00
#
_symmetry.space_group_name_H-M   'P 1'
#
loop_
_entity.id
_entity.type
_entity.pdbx_description
1 polymer ?
#
loop_
_entity_poly.entity_id
_entity_poly.type
_entity_poly.pdbx_seq_one_letter_code
_entity_poly.pdbx_strand_id
1 'polypeptide(L)'
;MPSIIPPRERFVRKSPNAACPAALPGGCAGWRSICPANVMWAVLIIAWTVLGCARQTPTSVQASEPPTALPVAEPATIEVTRVVLSERIVEATPLPPHACAPRLLEEAQEIVIALLAPISEPSSLAAALGVQTSLSMAIDEVNEGGGIGGKTVRLWIGDTAGEVDQAAHQAVQSITIGCATAIIASANNGAAHAILEVAHRYGVPLLIVDAPDDDLTASQYPEIFRLAPTNSMLVQTPAMWLEAVGDFNADGKRSALVITDESDAGADHAQWIRDELGRHGFETDAYTVMLPSQDFSSLIARLVVRPVMPDVIFIRISGDDALILQRQLLENGIGPLKQSLIVAARAALDDGRFWATVGPAGTYAVVGRLGPWDSTVDEVGRRFATEYATYLDRWPDAASFAAFDAMHLLADAMMRAPTLTADDLIVALEQSDIQGASGSVRFPFGSKAKPADAGMEPWAWHQWLEPAHMFLQYTEPNQRATEMAIIWPPQVATVAGAVVRPTSP
;
A
#
# COMPACT_ATOMS: atom_id res chain seq x y z
N MET A 1 50.46 -26.34 -8.51
CA MET A 1 49.72 -27.34 -9.32
C MET A 1 48.34 -26.76 -9.48
N PRO A 2 47.89 -26.37 -10.68
CA PRO A 2 46.59 -25.78 -10.87
C PRO A 2 45.52 -26.86 -11.10
N SER A 3 44.44 -26.84 -10.39
CA SER A 3 43.26 -27.69 -10.58
C SER A 3 42.38 -27.10 -11.66
N ILE A 4 42.10 -27.91 -12.66
CA ILE A 4 41.31 -27.65 -13.84
C ILE A 4 39.84 -27.76 -13.50
N ILE A 5 39.07 -26.68 -13.71
CA ILE A 5 37.61 -26.66 -13.67
C ILE A 5 37.10 -26.88 -15.10
N PRO A 6 36.19 -27.83 -15.38
CA PRO A 6 35.62 -28.03 -16.70
C PRO A 6 34.53 -26.97 -17.01
N PRO A 7 34.32 -26.61 -18.29
CA PRO A 7 33.36 -25.58 -18.67
C PRO A 7 31.91 -26.09 -18.60
N ARG A 8 31.01 -25.23 -18.05
CA ARG A 8 29.57 -25.45 -18.07
C ARG A 8 29.04 -25.38 -19.52
N GLU A 9 28.33 -26.40 -19.92
CA GLU A 9 27.58 -26.45 -21.18
C GLU A 9 26.38 -25.48 -21.09
N ARG A 10 26.30 -24.57 -22.07
CA ARG A 10 25.13 -23.71 -22.30
C ARG A 10 24.01 -24.55 -22.93
N PHE A 11 22.91 -24.71 -22.23
CA PHE A 11 21.67 -25.20 -22.81
C PHE A 11 21.06 -24.10 -23.70
N VAL A 12 21.23 -24.24 -25.01
CA VAL A 12 20.53 -23.45 -26.03
C VAL A 12 19.14 -24.06 -26.18
N ARG A 13 18.10 -23.39 -25.71
CA ARG A 13 16.71 -23.70 -26.04
C ARG A 13 16.44 -23.32 -27.52
N LYS A 14 16.27 -24.29 -28.39
CA LYS A 14 15.72 -24.13 -29.74
C LYS A 14 14.22 -23.86 -29.65
N SER A 15 13.78 -22.73 -30.19
CA SER A 15 12.38 -22.46 -30.50
C SER A 15 11.89 -23.38 -31.62
N PRO A 16 10.68 -23.94 -31.58
CA PRO A 16 10.10 -24.59 -32.75
C PRO A 16 9.42 -23.54 -33.63
N ASN A 17 10.02 -23.26 -34.80
CA ASN A 17 9.33 -22.63 -35.92
C ASN A 17 8.25 -23.58 -36.44
N ALA A 18 6.99 -23.19 -36.30
CA ALA A 18 5.89 -23.79 -37.06
C ALA A 18 5.69 -22.97 -38.34
N ALA A 19 6.08 -23.56 -39.44
CA ALA A 19 5.84 -23.06 -40.79
C ALA A 19 4.37 -23.18 -41.17
N CYS A 20 3.79 -22.11 -41.69
CA CYS A 20 2.54 -22.15 -42.47
C CYS A 20 2.76 -22.81 -43.83
N PRO A 21 1.89 -23.70 -44.30
CA PRO A 21 1.88 -24.12 -45.70
C PRO A 21 1.09 -23.15 -46.57
N ALA A 22 1.62 -23.02 -47.78
CA ALA A 22 1.22 -22.14 -48.88
C ALA A 22 -0.20 -22.39 -49.41
N ALA A 23 -0.76 -21.31 -49.93
CA ALA A 23 -2.01 -21.21 -50.66
C ALA A 23 -1.96 -21.92 -52.01
N LEU A 24 -3.09 -22.52 -52.41
CA LEU A 24 -3.46 -22.78 -53.78
C LEU A 24 -4.69 -21.98 -54.18
N PRO A 25 -4.79 -21.56 -55.46
CA PRO A 25 -5.77 -20.60 -55.93
C PRO A 25 -7.01 -21.25 -56.57
N GLY A 26 -8.17 -20.62 -56.39
CA GLY A 26 -9.35 -21.09 -57.10
C GLY A 26 -10.52 -20.16 -56.87
N GLY A 27 -10.85 -19.36 -57.85
CA GLY A 27 -11.75 -18.26 -57.92
C GLY A 27 -13.27 -18.62 -57.83
N CYS A 28 -14.00 -17.60 -57.89
CA CYS A 28 -15.30 -17.25 -58.41
C CYS A 28 -16.12 -16.38 -57.44
N ALA A 29 -16.16 -15.14 -57.76
CA ALA A 29 -17.27 -14.40 -58.30
C ALA A 29 -18.53 -14.26 -57.39
N GLY A 30 -18.71 -13.03 -56.93
CA GLY A 30 -19.97 -12.31 -57.06
C GLY A 30 -21.05 -12.66 -56.03
N TRP A 31 -21.39 -11.67 -55.26
CA TRP A 31 -22.74 -11.13 -55.23
C TRP A 31 -22.77 -9.82 -54.46
N ARG A 32 -23.33 -8.86 -55.15
CA ARG A 32 -23.52 -7.46 -54.70
C ARG A 32 -24.71 -7.36 -53.75
N SER A 33 -24.59 -6.39 -52.86
CA SER A 33 -25.65 -5.43 -52.42
C SER A 33 -27.08 -5.92 -52.38
N ILE A 34 -27.70 -5.73 -51.19
CA ILE A 34 -29.06 -5.11 -51.09
C ILE A 34 -29.21 -4.61 -49.63
N CYS A 35 -29.20 -3.29 -49.39
CA CYS A 35 -30.14 -2.62 -48.48
C CYS A 35 -31.43 -2.41 -49.25
N PRO A 36 -32.63 -2.52 -48.65
CA PRO A 36 -33.18 -1.36 -47.99
C PRO A 36 -34.10 -1.63 -46.77
N ALA A 37 -34.15 -0.67 -45.89
CA ALA A 37 -35.30 0.12 -45.40
C ALA A 37 -36.64 -0.61 -45.07
N ASN A 38 -37.18 -0.12 -43.96
CA ASN A 38 -38.59 -0.07 -43.56
C ASN A 38 -39.20 -1.34 -42.94
N VAL A 39 -39.45 -1.26 -41.63
CA VAL A 39 -40.81 -1.37 -41.10
C VAL A 39 -40.96 -0.55 -39.83
N MET A 40 -41.61 0.60 -39.99
CA MET A 40 -42.33 1.36 -39.00
C MET A 40 -43.68 0.63 -38.78
N TRP A 41 -44.29 0.76 -37.63
CA TRP A 41 -45.65 0.46 -37.17
C TRP A 41 -45.62 -0.38 -35.84
N ALA A 42 -45.88 0.27 -34.72
CA ALA A 42 -47.16 0.20 -34.02
C ALA A 42 -47.17 1.20 -32.86
N VAL A 43 -47.74 2.35 -33.13
CA VAL A 43 -48.41 3.22 -32.15
C VAL A 43 -49.77 2.67 -31.90
N LEU A 44 -50.14 2.36 -30.67
CA LEU A 44 -51.53 2.16 -30.27
C LEU A 44 -51.87 3.07 -29.09
N ILE A 45 -52.58 4.11 -29.45
CA ILE A 45 -53.37 5.06 -28.68
C ILE A 45 -54.41 4.30 -27.85
N ILE A 46 -54.50 4.59 -26.54
CA ILE A 46 -55.79 4.52 -25.81
C ILE A 46 -55.90 5.86 -25.05
N ALA A 47 -56.70 6.75 -25.68
CA ALA A 47 -57.33 7.90 -25.04
C ALA A 47 -58.78 7.50 -24.73
N TRP A 48 -59.37 8.24 -23.81
CA TRP A 48 -60.76 8.37 -23.39
C TRP A 48 -61.11 7.62 -22.09
N THR A 49 -61.27 8.37 -21.00
CA THR A 49 -62.61 8.92 -20.65
C THR A 49 -62.49 10.09 -19.68
N VAL A 50 -62.90 11.25 -20.16
CA VAL A 50 -63.31 12.40 -19.38
C VAL A 50 -64.82 12.22 -19.17
N LEU A 51 -65.36 12.35 -17.95
CA LEU A 51 -66.54 13.13 -17.59
C LEU A 51 -66.96 12.87 -16.15
N GLY A 52 -67.15 13.92 -15.38
CA GLY A 52 -67.82 13.88 -14.08
C GLY A 52 -67.52 15.11 -13.23
N CYS A 53 -67.85 16.33 -13.73
CA CYS A 53 -68.02 17.50 -12.84
C CYS A 53 -69.23 17.31 -11.97
N ALA A 54 -69.06 17.32 -10.65
CA ALA A 54 -70.12 17.66 -9.70
C ALA A 54 -69.60 18.72 -8.77
N ARG A 55 -70.08 19.97 -8.96
CA ARG A 55 -69.96 21.04 -8.01
C ARG A 55 -70.71 20.69 -6.72
N GLN A 56 -70.01 20.62 -5.60
CA GLN A 56 -70.62 20.72 -4.29
C GLN A 56 -70.26 22.06 -3.66
N THR A 57 -71.32 22.75 -3.26
CA THR A 57 -71.34 24.03 -2.55
C THR A 57 -70.72 23.89 -1.16
N PRO A 58 -70.04 24.94 -0.65
CA PRO A 58 -69.47 24.87 0.67
C PRO A 58 -70.55 24.99 1.73
N THR A 59 -70.65 23.95 2.58
CA THR A 59 -71.40 24.00 3.82
C THR A 59 -70.57 24.69 4.89
N SER A 60 -71.16 25.70 5.54
CA SER A 60 -70.58 26.44 6.63
C SER A 60 -70.13 25.54 7.78
N VAL A 61 -68.84 25.51 8.07
CA VAL A 61 -68.31 24.85 9.24
C VAL A 61 -68.38 25.83 10.39
N GLN A 62 -69.17 25.46 11.45
CA GLN A 62 -69.19 26.10 12.74
C GLN A 62 -67.80 26.09 13.35
N ALA A 63 -67.40 27.22 13.91
CA ALA A 63 -66.19 27.36 14.70
C ALA A 63 -66.27 26.44 15.93
N SER A 64 -65.46 25.41 16.00
CA SER A 64 -65.23 24.61 17.21
C SER A 64 -64.18 25.31 18.09
N GLU A 65 -64.44 25.31 19.36
CA GLU A 65 -63.57 25.85 20.40
C GLU A 65 -62.15 25.26 20.32
N PRO A 66 -61.12 26.04 20.73
CA PRO A 66 -59.74 25.54 20.70
C PRO A 66 -59.58 24.38 21.68
N PRO A 67 -58.89 23.31 21.31
CA PRO A 67 -58.63 22.19 22.19
C PRO A 67 -57.78 22.62 23.39
N THR A 68 -58.25 22.25 24.54
CA THR A 68 -57.54 22.37 25.82
C THR A 68 -56.12 21.83 25.68
N ALA A 69 -55.15 22.63 26.06
CA ALA A 69 -53.73 22.25 26.04
C ALA A 69 -53.55 20.95 26.85
N LEU A 70 -53.05 19.92 26.20
CA LEU A 70 -52.58 18.72 26.86
C LEU A 70 -51.40 19.07 27.79
N PRO A 71 -51.25 18.49 28.96
CA PRO A 71 -50.12 18.74 29.81
C PRO A 71 -48.83 18.34 29.08
N VAL A 72 -47.87 19.28 29.07
CA VAL A 72 -46.50 19.04 28.62
C VAL A 72 -45.93 17.90 29.47
N ALA A 73 -45.72 16.74 28.90
CA ALA A 73 -45.01 15.68 29.58
C ALA A 73 -43.58 16.13 29.86
N GLU A 74 -43.19 16.05 31.12
CA GLU A 74 -41.80 16.27 31.52
C GLU A 74 -40.88 15.38 30.66
N PRO A 75 -39.71 15.88 30.24
CA PRO A 75 -38.79 15.08 29.49
C PRO A 75 -38.41 13.84 30.31
N ALA A 76 -38.77 12.67 29.81
CA ALA A 76 -38.33 11.42 30.40
C ALA A 76 -36.80 11.42 30.44
N THR A 77 -36.26 11.42 31.64
CA THR A 77 -34.82 11.20 31.83
C THR A 77 -34.52 9.80 31.30
N ILE A 78 -33.90 9.71 30.14
CA ILE A 78 -33.37 8.46 29.64
C ILE A 78 -32.18 8.13 30.54
N GLU A 79 -32.38 7.28 31.53
CA GLU A 79 -31.27 6.61 32.19
C GLU A 79 -30.57 5.78 31.13
N VAL A 80 -29.46 6.31 30.63
CA VAL A 80 -28.50 5.50 29.84
C VAL A 80 -27.95 4.46 30.82
N THR A 81 -28.59 3.30 30.87
CA THR A 81 -28.02 2.15 31.55
C THR A 81 -26.72 1.83 30.81
N ARG A 82 -25.62 2.27 31.41
CA ARG A 82 -24.28 1.91 30.95
C ARG A 82 -24.22 0.39 31.06
N VAL A 83 -24.38 -0.30 29.92
CA VAL A 83 -24.08 -1.71 29.85
C VAL A 83 -22.58 -1.80 30.06
N VAL A 84 -22.17 -2.01 31.27
CA VAL A 84 -20.83 -2.50 31.60
C VAL A 84 -20.84 -3.93 31.05
N LEU A 85 -20.38 -4.07 29.80
CA LEU A 85 -19.87 -5.35 29.37
C LEU A 85 -18.78 -5.68 30.39
N SER A 86 -19.10 -6.57 31.34
CA SER A 86 -18.08 -7.21 32.13
C SER A 86 -17.16 -7.87 31.11
N GLU A 87 -16.00 -7.27 30.86
CA GLU A 87 -14.89 -7.98 30.27
C GLU A 87 -14.68 -9.20 31.15
N ARG A 88 -15.24 -10.31 30.74
CA ARG A 88 -14.74 -11.59 31.17
C ARG A 88 -13.34 -11.62 30.57
N ILE A 89 -12.35 -11.26 31.36
CA ILE A 89 -10.98 -11.68 31.13
C ILE A 89 -11.07 -13.19 31.17
N VAL A 90 -11.28 -13.79 30.01
CA VAL A 90 -11.00 -15.19 29.81
C VAL A 90 -9.49 -15.23 29.95
N GLU A 91 -8.99 -15.57 31.13
CA GLU A 91 -7.59 -15.98 31.27
C GLU A 91 -7.41 -17.07 30.20
N ALA A 92 -6.82 -16.66 29.09
CA ALA A 92 -6.47 -17.59 28.02
C ALA A 92 -5.55 -18.59 28.66
N THR A 93 -6.02 -19.83 28.80
CA THR A 93 -5.16 -20.95 29.21
C THR A 93 -3.92 -20.85 28.33
N PRO A 94 -2.70 -20.74 28.90
CA PRO A 94 -1.50 -20.70 28.08
C PRO A 94 -1.54 -21.89 27.12
N LEU A 95 -1.57 -21.64 25.83
CA LEU A 95 -1.46 -22.71 24.87
C LEU A 95 -0.09 -23.35 25.09
N PRO A 96 0.00 -24.69 25.05
CA PRO A 96 1.31 -25.33 25.22
C PRO A 96 2.26 -24.72 24.16
N PRO A 97 3.53 -24.47 24.55
CA PRO A 97 4.52 -24.00 23.60
C PRO A 97 4.47 -24.96 22.40
N HIS A 98 4.45 -24.40 21.17
CA HIS A 98 4.36 -25.21 19.96
C HIS A 98 5.46 -26.27 20.00
N ALA A 99 5.04 -27.56 20.07
CA ALA A 99 5.91 -28.67 20.40
C ALA A 99 6.89 -29.05 19.28
N CYS A 100 6.80 -28.39 18.11
CA CYS A 100 7.51 -28.83 16.93
C CYS A 100 8.66 -27.91 16.48
N ALA A 101 8.72 -26.64 16.91
CA ALA A 101 9.85 -25.80 16.57
C ALA A 101 11.08 -26.18 17.40
N PRO A 102 12.28 -26.24 16.78
CA PRO A 102 13.48 -26.59 17.49
C PRO A 102 13.83 -25.52 18.52
N ARG A 103 14.27 -25.92 19.73
CA ARG A 103 14.69 -24.97 20.75
C ARG A 103 16.18 -24.63 20.64
N LEU A 104 16.99 -25.58 20.19
CA LEU A 104 18.41 -25.39 19.99
C LEU A 104 18.73 -25.52 18.50
N LEU A 105 19.61 -24.68 18.01
CA LEU A 105 20.01 -24.70 16.60
C LEU A 105 20.65 -26.05 16.21
N GLU A 106 21.42 -26.65 17.10
CA GLU A 106 22.05 -27.96 16.89
C GLU A 106 21.04 -29.09 16.78
N GLU A 107 19.87 -28.99 17.44
CA GLU A 107 18.79 -29.98 17.40
C GLU A 107 17.93 -29.87 16.16
N ALA A 108 17.97 -28.72 15.48
CA ALA A 108 17.17 -28.46 14.28
C ALA A 108 17.56 -29.42 13.15
N GLN A 109 16.58 -29.96 12.45
CA GLN A 109 16.77 -30.61 11.15
C GLN A 109 16.81 -29.58 10.04
N GLU A 110 15.89 -28.63 10.10
CA GLU A 110 15.75 -27.46 9.23
C GLU A 110 15.20 -26.28 10.07
N ILE A 111 15.37 -25.08 9.57
CA ILE A 111 14.75 -23.86 10.11
C ILE A 111 13.58 -23.48 9.23
N VAL A 112 12.39 -23.32 9.81
CA VAL A 112 11.19 -22.94 9.04
C VAL A 112 10.86 -21.47 9.31
N ILE A 113 10.79 -20.69 8.25
CA ILE A 113 10.30 -19.31 8.26
C ILE A 113 8.96 -19.27 7.54
N ALA A 114 7.94 -18.70 8.18
CA ALA A 114 6.63 -18.55 7.57
C ALA A 114 6.50 -17.17 6.88
N LEU A 115 5.99 -17.16 5.65
CA LEU A 115 5.45 -15.98 4.99
C LEU A 115 3.93 -16.03 5.06
N LEU A 116 3.31 -14.99 5.60
CA LEU A 116 1.86 -14.78 5.57
C LEU A 116 1.56 -13.57 4.71
N ALA A 117 0.86 -13.77 3.58
CA ALA A 117 0.59 -12.73 2.60
C ALA A 117 -0.74 -12.96 1.86
N PRO A 118 -1.41 -11.92 1.32
CA PRO A 118 -2.68 -12.02 0.62
C PRO A 118 -2.49 -12.46 -0.85
N ILE A 119 -2.06 -13.71 -1.06
CA ILE A 119 -1.64 -14.23 -2.37
C ILE A 119 -2.83 -14.42 -3.32
N SER A 120 -4.00 -14.81 -2.79
CA SER A 120 -5.20 -15.01 -3.60
C SER A 120 -6.04 -13.74 -3.81
N GLU A 121 -5.70 -12.62 -3.17
CA GLU A 121 -6.38 -11.34 -3.34
C GLU A 121 -5.87 -10.64 -4.62
N PRO A 122 -6.72 -10.42 -5.65
CA PRO A 122 -6.25 -9.89 -6.94
C PRO A 122 -5.60 -8.51 -6.87
N SER A 123 -6.07 -7.62 -5.97
CA SER A 123 -5.53 -6.26 -5.80
C SER A 123 -4.14 -6.25 -5.16
N SER A 124 -3.83 -7.23 -4.33
CA SER A 124 -2.58 -7.37 -3.58
C SER A 124 -1.60 -8.38 -4.20
N LEU A 125 -2.06 -9.19 -5.17
CA LEU A 125 -1.27 -10.29 -5.75
C LEU A 125 0.13 -9.85 -6.22
N ALA A 126 0.22 -8.73 -6.93
CA ALA A 126 1.51 -8.27 -7.44
C ALA A 126 2.50 -7.90 -6.32
N ALA A 127 2.02 -7.29 -5.23
CA ALA A 127 2.83 -6.97 -4.06
C ALA A 127 3.22 -8.25 -3.30
N ALA A 128 2.26 -9.15 -3.05
CA ALA A 128 2.49 -10.43 -2.38
C ALA A 128 3.52 -11.30 -3.11
N LEU A 129 3.45 -11.38 -4.45
CA LEU A 129 4.46 -12.07 -5.27
C LEU A 129 5.83 -11.39 -5.17
N GLY A 130 5.88 -10.06 -5.08
CA GLY A 130 7.12 -9.33 -4.86
C GLY A 130 7.80 -9.72 -3.55
N VAL A 131 7.04 -9.71 -2.46
CA VAL A 131 7.51 -10.13 -1.13
C VAL A 131 7.96 -11.58 -1.12
N GLN A 132 7.15 -12.48 -1.71
CA GLN A 132 7.49 -13.92 -1.78
C GLN A 132 8.79 -14.14 -2.57
N THR A 133 8.95 -13.48 -3.71
CA THR A 133 10.17 -13.58 -4.53
C THR A 133 11.38 -13.09 -3.75
N SER A 134 11.29 -11.93 -3.11
CA SER A 134 12.37 -11.36 -2.30
C SER A 134 12.79 -12.27 -1.15
N LEU A 135 11.81 -12.82 -0.44
CA LEU A 135 12.08 -13.73 0.67
C LEU A 135 12.70 -15.05 0.18
N SER A 136 12.23 -15.57 -0.96
CA SER A 136 12.83 -16.77 -1.56
C SER A 136 14.29 -16.53 -1.98
N MET A 137 14.60 -15.39 -2.59
CA MET A 137 15.98 -15.00 -2.95
C MET A 137 16.87 -14.93 -1.70
N ALA A 138 16.39 -14.29 -0.63
CA ALA A 138 17.15 -14.20 0.63
C ALA A 138 17.38 -15.57 1.27
N ILE A 139 16.39 -16.46 1.24
CA ILE A 139 16.52 -17.84 1.72
C ILE A 139 17.54 -18.62 0.88
N ASP A 140 17.52 -18.45 -0.44
CA ASP A 140 18.48 -19.10 -1.33
C ASP A 140 19.91 -18.61 -1.05
N GLU A 141 20.13 -17.29 -0.86
CA GLU A 141 21.43 -16.73 -0.46
C GLU A 141 21.91 -17.32 0.89
N VAL A 142 21.03 -17.38 1.89
CA VAL A 142 21.36 -17.96 3.21
C VAL A 142 21.73 -19.43 3.08
N ASN A 143 20.97 -20.20 2.29
CA ASN A 143 21.23 -21.64 2.09
C ASN A 143 22.51 -21.88 1.29
N GLU A 144 22.79 -21.09 0.26
CA GLU A 144 24.04 -21.15 -0.52
C GLU A 144 25.26 -20.78 0.36
N GLY A 145 25.05 -19.87 1.33
CA GLY A 145 26.05 -19.52 2.36
C GLY A 145 26.29 -20.61 3.41
N GLY A 146 25.57 -21.75 3.35
CA GLY A 146 25.69 -22.86 4.27
C GLY A 146 24.56 -22.95 5.29
N GLY A 147 23.51 -22.16 5.15
CA GLY A 147 22.36 -22.12 6.04
C GLY A 147 22.62 -21.44 7.37
N ILE A 148 21.68 -21.53 8.29
CA ILE A 148 21.81 -21.00 9.66
C ILE A 148 22.46 -22.09 10.54
N GLY A 149 23.71 -21.89 10.94
CA GLY A 149 24.46 -22.86 11.70
C GLY A 149 24.58 -24.24 11.02
N GLY A 150 24.65 -24.28 9.70
CA GLY A 150 24.68 -25.50 8.89
C GLY A 150 23.32 -26.13 8.64
N LYS A 151 22.21 -25.48 9.02
CA LYS A 151 20.85 -25.97 8.84
C LYS A 151 20.19 -25.23 7.67
N THR A 152 19.51 -25.98 6.80
CA THR A 152 18.76 -25.40 5.68
C THR A 152 17.55 -24.60 6.18
N VAL A 153 17.32 -23.45 5.57
CA VAL A 153 16.11 -22.65 5.79
C VAL A 153 15.07 -23.07 4.77
N ARG A 154 13.85 -23.32 5.23
CA ARG A 154 12.68 -23.65 4.41
C ARG A 154 11.59 -22.60 4.59
N LEU A 155 11.00 -22.17 3.47
CA LEU A 155 9.85 -21.29 3.45
C LEU A 155 8.56 -22.10 3.61
N TRP A 156 7.71 -21.68 4.55
CA TRP A 156 6.30 -22.06 4.64
C TRP A 156 5.45 -20.87 4.18
N ILE A 157 4.46 -21.08 3.31
CA ILE A 157 3.66 -19.99 2.75
C ILE A 157 2.21 -20.17 3.17
N GLY A 158 1.64 -19.14 3.80
CA GLY A 158 0.24 -19.04 4.18
C GLY A 158 -0.47 -17.90 3.45
N ASP A 159 -1.54 -18.25 2.73
CA ASP A 159 -2.38 -17.28 2.06
C ASP A 159 -3.42 -16.70 3.02
N THR A 160 -3.32 -15.41 3.30
CA THR A 160 -4.26 -14.71 4.18
C THR A 160 -5.51 -14.24 3.45
N ALA A 161 -5.51 -14.27 2.11
CA ALA A 161 -6.57 -13.72 1.26
C ALA A 161 -6.97 -12.26 1.61
N GLY A 162 -6.16 -11.55 2.40
CA GLY A 162 -6.47 -10.22 2.93
C GLY A 162 -7.52 -10.21 4.06
N GLU A 163 -7.96 -11.39 4.51
CA GLU A 163 -9.05 -11.55 5.47
C GLU A 163 -8.53 -11.84 6.89
N VAL A 164 -9.10 -11.17 7.90
CA VAL A 164 -8.68 -11.23 9.31
C VAL A 164 -8.71 -12.65 9.86
N ASP A 165 -9.83 -13.38 9.68
CA ASP A 165 -10.00 -14.74 10.20
C ASP A 165 -9.06 -15.72 9.50
N GLN A 166 -8.85 -15.56 8.20
CA GLN A 166 -7.95 -16.39 7.42
C GLN A 166 -6.49 -16.14 7.85
N ALA A 167 -6.11 -14.88 8.09
CA ALA A 167 -4.78 -14.51 8.56
C ALA A 167 -4.47 -15.16 9.92
N ALA A 168 -5.40 -15.08 10.88
CA ALA A 168 -5.28 -15.75 12.17
C ALA A 168 -5.14 -17.27 12.01
N HIS A 169 -5.97 -17.88 11.14
CA HIS A 169 -5.91 -19.31 10.87
C HIS A 169 -4.56 -19.73 10.28
N GLN A 170 -4.06 -19.00 9.28
CA GLN A 170 -2.75 -19.27 8.66
C GLN A 170 -1.59 -19.09 9.65
N ALA A 171 -1.68 -18.10 10.54
CA ALA A 171 -0.69 -17.93 11.61
C ALA A 171 -0.67 -19.14 12.56
N VAL A 172 -1.82 -19.63 13.01
CA VAL A 172 -1.91 -20.85 13.81
C VAL A 172 -1.32 -22.06 13.08
N GLN A 173 -1.68 -22.24 11.80
CA GLN A 173 -1.17 -23.37 11.02
C GLN A 173 0.33 -23.30 10.79
N SER A 174 0.89 -22.12 10.50
CA SER A 174 2.34 -21.96 10.32
C SER A 174 3.12 -22.38 11.57
N ILE A 175 2.58 -22.07 12.75
CA ILE A 175 3.20 -22.40 14.04
C ILE A 175 3.01 -23.87 14.39
N THR A 176 1.77 -24.38 14.31
CA THR A 176 1.44 -25.71 14.88
C THR A 176 1.66 -26.87 13.92
N ILE A 177 1.62 -26.64 12.62
CA ILE A 177 1.80 -27.63 11.56
C ILE A 177 3.10 -27.37 10.80
N GLY A 178 3.33 -26.08 10.41
CA GLY A 178 4.53 -25.66 9.70
C GLY A 178 5.80 -25.68 10.56
N CYS A 179 5.65 -25.68 11.89
CA CYS A 179 6.75 -25.57 12.86
C CYS A 179 7.62 -24.32 12.65
N ALA A 180 6.99 -23.20 12.30
CA ALA A 180 7.69 -21.96 12.02
C ALA A 180 8.44 -21.46 13.26
N THR A 181 9.71 -21.13 13.09
CA THR A 181 10.55 -20.52 14.12
C THR A 181 10.31 -19.01 14.20
N ALA A 182 9.95 -18.39 13.09
CA ALA A 182 9.55 -16.98 13.00
C ALA A 182 8.55 -16.77 11.85
N ILE A 183 7.80 -15.68 11.91
CA ILE A 183 6.83 -15.28 10.90
C ILE A 183 7.30 -13.96 10.27
N ILE A 184 7.23 -13.86 8.94
CA ILE A 184 7.30 -12.62 8.18
C ILE A 184 5.92 -12.37 7.59
N ALA A 185 5.34 -11.19 7.83
CA ALA A 185 4.00 -10.87 7.36
C ALA A 185 3.99 -9.63 6.45
N SER A 186 3.36 -9.81 5.27
CA SER A 186 2.94 -8.73 4.38
C SER A 186 1.41 -8.78 4.33
N ALA A 187 0.74 -7.88 5.03
CA ALA A 187 -0.71 -7.96 5.25
C ALA A 187 -1.32 -6.56 5.36
N ASN A 188 -2.63 -6.45 5.16
CA ASN A 188 -3.36 -5.23 5.55
C ASN A 188 -3.41 -5.12 7.08
N ASN A 189 -3.79 -3.95 7.61
CA ASN A 189 -3.77 -3.68 9.04
C ASN A 189 -4.56 -4.71 9.85
N GLY A 190 -5.80 -5.05 9.44
CA GLY A 190 -6.64 -6.00 10.17
C GLY A 190 -6.03 -7.40 10.24
N ALA A 191 -5.52 -7.90 9.11
CA ALA A 191 -4.84 -9.19 9.05
C ALA A 191 -3.53 -9.18 9.86
N ALA A 192 -2.78 -8.06 9.83
CA ALA A 192 -1.54 -7.91 10.61
C ALA A 192 -1.79 -7.98 12.12
N HIS A 193 -2.84 -7.31 12.62
CA HIS A 193 -3.27 -7.42 14.02
C HIS A 193 -3.64 -8.85 14.40
N ALA A 194 -4.39 -9.55 13.55
CA ALA A 194 -4.77 -10.94 13.80
C ALA A 194 -3.56 -11.88 13.86
N ILE A 195 -2.57 -11.68 12.98
CA ILE A 195 -1.31 -12.42 13.01
C ILE A 195 -0.52 -12.10 14.29
N LEU A 196 -0.47 -10.82 14.70
CA LEU A 196 0.23 -10.37 15.89
C LEU A 196 -0.33 -11.02 17.15
N GLU A 197 -1.66 -11.04 17.31
CA GLU A 197 -2.31 -11.68 18.46
C GLU A 197 -1.99 -13.18 18.55
N VAL A 198 -1.91 -13.87 17.41
CA VAL A 198 -1.51 -15.28 17.36
C VAL A 198 -0.03 -15.42 17.69
N ALA A 199 0.84 -14.63 17.06
CA ALA A 199 2.30 -14.67 17.30
C ALA A 199 2.62 -14.42 18.78
N HIS A 200 1.98 -13.41 19.40
CA HIS A 200 2.12 -13.12 20.82
C HIS A 200 1.64 -14.27 21.71
N ARG A 201 0.46 -14.84 21.42
CA ARG A 201 -0.08 -15.98 22.19
C ARG A 201 0.81 -17.20 22.17
N TYR A 202 1.49 -17.47 21.06
CA TYR A 202 2.38 -18.63 20.91
C TYR A 202 3.85 -18.30 21.22
N GLY A 203 4.18 -17.03 21.46
CA GLY A 203 5.57 -16.60 21.68
C GLY A 203 6.43 -16.84 20.44
N VAL A 204 6.03 -16.38 19.27
CA VAL A 204 6.78 -16.55 18.01
C VAL A 204 7.16 -15.18 17.46
N PRO A 205 8.44 -14.90 17.17
CA PRO A 205 8.85 -13.65 16.58
C PRO A 205 8.13 -13.37 15.26
N LEU A 206 7.62 -12.13 15.12
CA LEU A 206 6.87 -11.63 13.97
C LEU A 206 7.56 -10.40 13.40
N LEU A 207 7.95 -10.46 12.12
CA LEU A 207 8.50 -9.34 11.38
C LEU A 207 7.46 -8.83 10.38
N ILE A 208 7.02 -7.58 10.54
CA ILE A 208 6.06 -6.93 9.63
C ILE A 208 6.84 -6.17 8.57
N VAL A 209 6.61 -6.53 7.29
CA VAL A 209 7.25 -5.90 6.13
C VAL A 209 6.30 -5.00 5.33
N ASP A 210 5.02 -5.05 5.67
CA ASP A 210 3.94 -4.20 5.17
C ASP A 210 2.92 -4.01 6.32
N ALA A 211 1.93 -3.17 6.24
CA ALA A 211 1.03 -2.73 7.31
C ALA A 211 1.56 -1.57 8.16
N PRO A 212 1.06 -0.36 7.85
CA PRO A 212 1.57 0.86 8.47
C PRO A 212 0.86 1.26 9.78
N ASP A 213 -0.10 0.50 10.30
CA ASP A 213 -0.84 0.88 11.50
C ASP A 213 0.08 1.05 12.72
N ASP A 214 0.04 2.24 13.32
CA ASP A 214 0.87 2.60 14.47
C ASP A 214 0.61 1.68 15.68
N ASP A 215 -0.64 1.23 15.86
CA ASP A 215 -1.04 0.41 17.00
C ASP A 215 -0.38 -0.98 17.02
N LEU A 216 0.11 -1.46 15.88
CA LEU A 216 0.83 -2.73 15.82
C LEU A 216 2.03 -2.75 16.76
N THR A 217 2.92 -1.78 16.66
CA THR A 217 4.10 -1.68 17.55
C THR A 217 3.82 -0.89 18.81
N ALA A 218 2.79 0.00 18.83
CA ALA A 218 2.34 0.66 20.05
C ALA A 218 1.76 -0.34 21.09
N SER A 219 1.39 -1.56 20.68
CA SER A 219 1.04 -2.67 21.58
C SER A 219 2.18 -3.05 22.53
N GLN A 220 3.43 -2.78 22.12
CA GLN A 220 4.66 -3.14 22.82
C GLN A 220 4.78 -4.64 23.15
N TYR A 221 4.13 -5.48 22.34
CA TYR A 221 4.36 -6.93 22.45
C TYR A 221 5.83 -7.23 22.10
N PRO A 222 6.48 -8.11 22.85
CA PRO A 222 7.92 -8.37 22.64
C PRO A 222 8.21 -9.06 21.30
N GLU A 223 7.25 -9.80 20.75
CA GLU A 223 7.45 -10.62 19.55
C GLU A 223 7.44 -9.81 18.25
N ILE A 224 6.83 -8.60 18.24
CA ILE A 224 6.72 -7.81 17.00
C ILE A 224 7.99 -7.00 16.71
N PHE A 225 8.43 -7.05 15.45
CA PHE A 225 9.44 -6.18 14.86
C PHE A 225 8.92 -5.65 13.53
N ARG A 226 9.11 -4.37 13.23
CA ARG A 226 8.56 -3.79 12.01
C ARG A 226 9.60 -3.08 11.17
N LEU A 227 9.72 -3.53 9.91
CA LEU A 227 10.54 -2.91 8.88
C LEU A 227 9.72 -1.97 7.97
N ALA A 228 8.39 -2.13 7.93
CA ALA A 228 7.50 -1.20 7.26
C ALA A 228 7.46 0.16 8.00
N PRO A 229 7.31 1.29 7.30
CA PRO A 229 7.06 2.57 7.95
C PRO A 229 5.67 2.58 8.62
N THR A 230 5.54 3.34 9.71
CA THR A 230 4.25 3.57 10.38
C THR A 230 3.43 4.64 9.64
N ASN A 231 2.12 4.72 9.92
CA ASN A 231 1.29 5.83 9.43
C ASN A 231 1.87 7.19 9.84
N SER A 232 2.31 7.33 11.09
CA SER A 232 2.96 8.55 11.58
C SER A 232 4.22 8.90 10.79
N MET A 233 5.06 7.93 10.42
CA MET A 233 6.25 8.14 9.58
C MET A 233 5.87 8.50 8.14
N LEU A 234 4.80 7.87 7.59
CA LEU A 234 4.35 8.10 6.22
C LEU A 234 3.84 9.52 5.98
N VAL A 235 3.40 10.23 7.02
CA VAL A 235 2.94 11.62 6.89
C VAL A 235 4.05 12.62 7.12
N GLN A 236 4.97 12.31 8.01
CA GLN A 236 6.03 13.25 8.37
C GLN A 236 6.84 13.69 7.13
N THR A 237 7.23 12.76 6.27
CA THR A 237 8.02 13.10 5.07
C THR A 237 7.26 13.99 4.08
N PRO A 238 6.00 13.69 3.69
CA PRO A 238 5.20 14.60 2.89
C PRO A 238 5.01 15.97 3.50
N ALA A 239 4.76 16.07 4.81
CA ALA A 239 4.60 17.34 5.50
C ALA A 239 5.86 18.20 5.43
N MET A 240 7.02 17.61 5.74
CA MET A 240 8.33 18.29 5.63
C MET A 240 8.65 18.70 4.19
N TRP A 241 8.34 17.85 3.22
CA TRP A 241 8.52 18.20 1.81
C TRP A 241 7.63 19.36 1.39
N LEU A 242 6.35 19.34 1.78
CA LEU A 242 5.42 20.43 1.50
C LEU A 242 5.86 21.74 2.14
N GLU A 243 6.39 21.72 3.38
CA GLU A 243 6.98 22.91 4.00
C GLU A 243 8.12 23.48 3.17
N ALA A 244 8.97 22.62 2.60
CA ALA A 244 10.06 23.03 1.73
C ALA A 244 9.60 23.53 0.35
N VAL A 245 8.49 23.00 -0.20
CA VAL A 245 7.84 23.49 -1.43
C VAL A 245 7.25 24.90 -1.19
N GLY A 246 6.64 25.12 -0.03
CA GLY A 246 6.05 26.39 0.38
C GLY A 246 4.80 26.75 -0.43
N ASP A 247 4.61 28.05 -0.62
CA ASP A 247 3.54 28.64 -1.46
C ASP A 247 3.95 28.52 -2.95
N PHE A 248 3.47 27.43 -3.59
CA PHE A 248 3.86 27.13 -4.97
C PHE A 248 3.20 28.06 -5.98
N ASN A 249 1.96 28.44 -5.74
CA ASN A 249 1.16 29.29 -6.64
C ASN A 249 1.29 30.79 -6.36
N ALA A 250 2.03 31.17 -5.30
CA ALA A 250 2.32 32.55 -4.88
C ALA A 250 1.06 33.36 -4.50
N ASP A 251 0.08 32.72 -3.88
CA ASP A 251 -1.15 33.37 -3.41
C ASP A 251 -1.11 33.86 -1.96
N GLY A 252 0.00 33.62 -1.26
CA GLY A 252 0.23 33.96 0.14
C GLY A 252 -0.27 32.91 1.13
N LYS A 253 -0.69 31.73 0.66
CA LYS A 253 -1.17 30.61 1.47
C LYS A 253 -0.38 29.34 1.18
N ARG A 254 -0.56 28.33 2.01
CA ARG A 254 -0.09 26.97 1.77
C ARG A 254 -1.31 26.07 1.75
N SER A 255 -1.53 25.40 0.65
CA SER A 255 -2.76 24.66 0.44
C SER A 255 -2.53 23.34 -0.29
N ALA A 256 -3.33 22.34 0.07
CA ALA A 256 -3.30 21.02 -0.55
C ALA A 256 -4.72 20.54 -0.87
N LEU A 257 -4.82 19.70 -1.89
CA LEU A 257 -6.02 18.95 -2.23
C LEU A 257 -5.69 17.47 -2.27
N VAL A 258 -6.49 16.66 -1.59
CA VAL A 258 -6.38 15.20 -1.63
C VAL A 258 -7.56 14.63 -2.40
N ILE A 259 -7.30 13.77 -3.39
CA ILE A 259 -8.32 13.07 -4.16
C ILE A 259 -8.19 11.58 -3.85
N THR A 260 -9.23 11.00 -3.25
CA THR A 260 -9.34 9.59 -2.88
C THR A 260 -10.55 8.93 -3.54
N ASP A 261 -10.68 7.62 -3.42
CA ASP A 261 -11.92 6.91 -3.78
C ASP A 261 -12.99 7.01 -2.67
N GLU A 262 -14.22 6.59 -2.98
CA GLU A 262 -15.37 6.64 -2.06
C GLU A 262 -15.39 5.48 -1.05
N SER A 263 -14.36 4.64 -0.97
CA SER A 263 -14.27 3.60 0.06
C SER A 263 -14.11 4.23 1.46
N ASP A 264 -14.53 3.49 2.48
CA ASP A 264 -14.33 3.91 3.87
C ASP A 264 -12.84 4.17 4.14
N ALA A 265 -11.96 3.31 3.64
CA ALA A 265 -10.51 3.48 3.75
C ALA A 265 -10.01 4.74 3.03
N GLY A 266 -10.58 5.08 1.87
CA GLY A 266 -10.26 6.33 1.15
C GLY A 266 -10.69 7.56 1.93
N ALA A 267 -11.88 7.55 2.52
CA ALA A 267 -12.41 8.63 3.34
C ALA A 267 -11.59 8.83 4.63
N ASP A 268 -11.28 7.76 5.34
CA ASP A 268 -10.45 7.78 6.56
C ASP A 268 -9.05 8.32 6.26
N HIS A 269 -8.45 7.85 5.17
CA HIS A 269 -7.14 8.31 4.74
C HIS A 269 -7.14 9.80 4.36
N ALA A 270 -8.18 10.27 3.66
CA ALA A 270 -8.32 11.69 3.33
C ALA A 270 -8.48 12.57 4.58
N GLN A 271 -9.25 12.10 5.58
CA GLN A 271 -9.43 12.82 6.84
C GLN A 271 -8.10 12.89 7.60
N TRP A 272 -7.41 11.77 7.72
CA TRP A 272 -6.13 11.68 8.40
C TRP A 272 -5.04 12.60 7.76
N ILE A 273 -4.90 12.60 6.41
CA ILE A 273 -3.99 13.53 5.72
C ILE A 273 -4.36 14.98 6.00
N ARG A 274 -5.65 15.30 5.99
CA ARG A 274 -6.14 16.68 6.26
C ARG A 274 -5.75 17.14 7.65
N ASP A 275 -5.97 16.30 8.65
CA ASP A 275 -5.66 16.61 10.04
C ASP A 275 -4.16 16.82 10.25
N GLU A 276 -3.35 15.97 9.61
CA GLU A 276 -1.90 16.05 9.73
C GLU A 276 -1.33 17.28 9.02
N LEU A 277 -1.68 17.50 7.75
CA LEU A 277 -1.26 18.70 7.03
C LEU A 277 -1.75 19.98 7.70
N GLY A 278 -2.93 19.94 8.33
CA GLY A 278 -3.45 21.03 9.15
C GLY A 278 -2.54 21.39 10.34
N ARG A 279 -1.95 20.40 11.00
CA ARG A 279 -0.95 20.63 12.07
C ARG A 279 0.32 21.34 11.56
N HIS A 280 0.66 21.14 10.29
CA HIS A 280 1.77 21.81 9.60
C HIS A 280 1.37 23.14 8.93
N GLY A 281 0.14 23.63 9.17
CA GLY A 281 -0.33 24.92 8.69
C GLY A 281 -0.76 24.97 7.22
N PHE A 282 -1.18 23.81 6.65
CA PHE A 282 -1.76 23.75 5.32
C PHE A 282 -3.29 23.80 5.36
N GLU A 283 -3.90 24.64 4.53
CA GLU A 283 -5.32 24.57 4.23
C GLU A 283 -5.55 23.36 3.31
N THR A 284 -6.19 22.28 3.81
CA THR A 284 -6.32 21.03 3.07
C THR A 284 -7.78 20.69 2.80
N ASP A 285 -8.12 20.56 1.52
CA ASP A 285 -9.40 20.04 1.03
C ASP A 285 -9.28 18.57 0.62
N ALA A 286 -10.40 17.84 0.63
CA ALA A 286 -10.47 16.50 0.09
C ALA A 286 -11.70 16.31 -0.80
N TYR A 287 -11.52 15.58 -1.89
CA TYR A 287 -12.60 15.11 -2.75
C TYR A 287 -12.50 13.61 -2.92
N THR A 288 -13.68 12.97 -2.93
CA THR A 288 -13.78 11.54 -3.26
C THR A 288 -14.31 11.36 -4.67
N VAL A 289 -13.89 10.28 -5.31
CA VAL A 289 -14.33 9.87 -6.64
C VAL A 289 -14.79 8.41 -6.63
N MET A 290 -15.83 8.14 -7.40
CA MET A 290 -16.33 6.78 -7.58
C MET A 290 -15.42 6.03 -8.56
N LEU A 291 -15.02 4.81 -8.22
CA LEU A 291 -14.18 3.95 -9.05
C LEU A 291 -14.90 2.63 -9.37
N PRO A 292 -14.61 2.00 -10.52
CA PRO A 292 -13.75 2.46 -11.63
C PRO A 292 -14.39 3.61 -12.41
N SER A 293 -13.59 4.55 -12.93
CA SER A 293 -14.09 5.68 -13.72
C SER A 293 -13.18 6.04 -14.88
N GLN A 294 -13.78 6.30 -16.04
CA GLN A 294 -13.10 6.84 -17.21
C GLN A 294 -13.40 8.34 -17.43
N ASP A 295 -14.26 8.94 -16.60
CA ASP A 295 -14.69 10.32 -16.71
C ASP A 295 -14.73 10.99 -15.32
N PHE A 296 -13.88 11.99 -15.14
CA PHE A 296 -13.79 12.82 -13.94
C PHE A 296 -14.26 14.27 -14.18
N SER A 297 -15.04 14.52 -15.24
CA SER A 297 -15.49 15.86 -15.65
C SER A 297 -16.23 16.60 -14.53
N SER A 298 -17.02 15.90 -13.70
CA SER A 298 -17.74 16.50 -12.58
C SER A 298 -16.80 17.04 -11.49
N LEU A 299 -15.74 16.32 -11.17
CA LEU A 299 -14.68 16.78 -10.27
C LEU A 299 -13.92 17.96 -10.87
N ILE A 300 -13.52 17.84 -12.13
CA ILE A 300 -12.76 18.88 -12.85
C ILE A 300 -13.55 20.18 -12.93
N ALA A 301 -14.87 20.11 -13.25
CA ALA A 301 -15.73 21.29 -13.28
C ALA A 301 -15.76 22.01 -11.92
N ARG A 302 -15.74 21.27 -10.80
CA ARG A 302 -15.66 21.86 -9.46
C ARG A 302 -14.31 22.52 -9.19
N LEU A 303 -13.23 21.96 -9.73
CA LEU A 303 -11.88 22.51 -9.57
C LEU A 303 -11.69 23.77 -10.42
N VAL A 304 -12.13 23.75 -11.68
CA VAL A 304 -11.96 24.87 -12.62
C VAL A 304 -12.65 26.17 -12.14
N VAL A 305 -13.75 26.06 -11.39
CA VAL A 305 -14.47 27.23 -10.86
C VAL A 305 -13.91 27.73 -9.53
N ARG A 306 -12.89 27.09 -8.98
CA ARG A 306 -12.23 27.58 -7.75
C ARG A 306 -11.58 28.94 -8.01
N PRO A 307 -11.71 29.89 -7.08
CA PRO A 307 -11.06 31.17 -7.21
C PRO A 307 -9.54 31.09 -7.13
N VAL A 308 -9.04 30.11 -6.38
CA VAL A 308 -7.61 29.82 -6.18
C VAL A 308 -7.41 28.33 -6.23
N MET A 309 -6.41 27.89 -6.98
CA MET A 309 -6.02 26.48 -7.05
C MET A 309 -5.10 26.13 -5.89
N PRO A 310 -5.15 24.89 -5.36
CA PRO A 310 -4.21 24.46 -4.33
C PRO A 310 -2.79 24.41 -4.86
N ASP A 311 -1.80 24.59 -3.98
CA ASP A 311 -0.39 24.45 -4.33
C ASP A 311 -0.06 23.04 -4.80
N VAL A 312 -0.65 22.05 -4.13
CA VAL A 312 -0.38 20.63 -4.39
C VAL A 312 -1.67 19.83 -4.45
N ILE A 313 -1.80 18.97 -5.45
CA ILE A 313 -2.89 18.00 -5.62
C ILE A 313 -2.32 16.60 -5.45
N PHE A 314 -2.76 15.88 -4.42
CA PHE A 314 -2.43 14.48 -4.18
C PHE A 314 -3.48 13.57 -4.83
N ILE A 315 -3.07 12.75 -5.79
CA ILE A 315 -3.90 11.68 -6.37
C ILE A 315 -3.64 10.40 -5.56
N ARG A 316 -4.60 10.04 -4.72
CA ARG A 316 -4.53 8.89 -3.79
C ARG A 316 -5.53 7.81 -4.16
N ILE A 317 -5.70 7.57 -5.46
CA ILE A 317 -6.48 6.48 -6.03
C ILE A 317 -5.56 5.50 -6.75
N SER A 318 -6.01 4.26 -6.90
CA SER A 318 -5.20 3.17 -7.45
C SER A 318 -5.41 2.96 -8.95
N GLY A 319 -4.48 2.27 -9.58
CA GLY A 319 -4.63 1.75 -10.93
C GLY A 319 -4.60 2.79 -12.05
N ASP A 320 -5.19 2.42 -13.17
CA ASP A 320 -5.22 3.23 -14.39
C ASP A 320 -6.13 4.46 -14.26
N ASP A 321 -7.14 4.38 -13.40
CA ASP A 321 -8.05 5.49 -13.12
C ASP A 321 -7.29 6.73 -12.62
N ALA A 322 -6.22 6.53 -11.85
CA ALA A 322 -5.34 7.60 -11.39
C ALA A 322 -4.64 8.33 -12.54
N LEU A 323 -4.17 7.59 -13.54
CA LEU A 323 -3.50 8.16 -14.72
C LEU A 323 -4.51 8.89 -15.62
N ILE A 324 -5.72 8.34 -15.74
CA ILE A 324 -6.82 8.98 -16.49
C ILE A 324 -7.24 10.29 -15.83
N LEU A 325 -7.39 10.28 -14.50
CA LEU A 325 -7.67 11.49 -13.74
C LEU A 325 -6.57 12.54 -13.97
N GLN A 326 -5.31 12.16 -13.83
CA GLN A 326 -4.18 13.06 -14.02
C GLN A 326 -4.17 13.67 -15.43
N ARG A 327 -4.39 12.86 -16.47
CA ARG A 327 -4.52 13.34 -17.85
C ARG A 327 -5.61 14.37 -17.96
N GLN A 328 -6.83 14.08 -17.46
CA GLN A 328 -7.96 14.99 -17.56
C GLN A 328 -7.75 16.29 -16.77
N LEU A 329 -7.06 16.27 -15.62
CA LEU A 329 -6.65 17.47 -14.91
C LEU A 329 -5.75 18.34 -15.81
N LEU A 330 -4.73 17.76 -16.41
CA LEU A 330 -3.77 18.47 -17.27
C LEU A 330 -4.42 19.02 -18.55
N GLU A 331 -5.30 18.25 -19.20
CA GLU A 331 -6.08 18.67 -20.38
C GLU A 331 -6.95 19.91 -20.08
N ASN A 332 -7.41 20.05 -18.83
CA ASN A 332 -8.19 21.19 -18.38
C ASN A 332 -7.32 22.30 -17.76
N GLY A 333 -6.01 22.23 -17.94
CA GLY A 333 -5.07 23.25 -17.50
C GLY A 333 -4.82 23.26 -16.00
N ILE A 334 -5.11 22.17 -15.29
CA ILE A 334 -4.81 22.00 -13.88
C ILE A 334 -3.50 21.22 -13.77
N GLY A 335 -2.44 21.89 -13.33
CA GLY A 335 -1.12 21.24 -13.24
C GLY A 335 0.03 22.21 -13.06
N PRO A 336 1.28 21.70 -13.09
CA PRO A 336 2.48 22.44 -12.69
C PRO A 336 2.85 23.61 -13.60
N LEU A 337 2.39 23.59 -14.86
CA LEU A 337 2.59 24.71 -15.79
C LEU A 337 1.76 25.96 -15.42
N LYS A 338 0.81 25.84 -14.52
CA LYS A 338 -0.04 26.96 -14.09
C LYS A 338 0.10 27.26 -12.60
N GLN A 339 -0.44 26.44 -11.74
CA GLN A 339 -0.54 26.83 -10.32
C GLN A 339 -0.46 25.66 -9.32
N SER A 340 -0.49 24.41 -9.77
CA SER A 340 -0.60 23.27 -8.85
C SER A 340 0.39 22.17 -9.20
N LEU A 341 1.21 21.74 -8.25
CA LEU A 341 1.93 20.50 -8.40
C LEU A 341 0.95 19.33 -8.36
N ILE A 342 1.22 18.29 -9.14
CA ILE A 342 0.48 17.03 -9.04
C ILE A 342 1.41 15.99 -8.44
N VAL A 343 1.04 15.49 -7.27
CA VAL A 343 1.61 14.27 -6.71
C VAL A 343 0.81 13.11 -7.27
N ALA A 344 1.38 12.49 -8.29
CA ALA A 344 0.78 11.39 -9.02
C ALA A 344 0.69 10.13 -8.17
N ALA A 345 -0.25 9.28 -8.51
CA ALA A 345 -0.34 7.94 -7.94
C ALA A 345 0.89 7.08 -8.29
N ARG A 346 1.09 6.02 -7.51
CA ARG A 346 2.20 5.07 -7.70
C ARG A 346 2.25 4.47 -9.12
N ALA A 347 1.10 4.35 -9.80
CA ALA A 347 1.02 3.90 -11.20
C ALA A 347 1.91 4.73 -12.16
N ALA A 348 2.25 5.96 -11.80
CA ALA A 348 3.16 6.81 -12.58
C ALA A 348 4.63 6.32 -12.57
N LEU A 349 5.00 5.35 -11.74
CA LEU A 349 6.32 4.71 -11.77
C LEU A 349 6.44 3.62 -12.87
N ASP A 350 5.33 3.20 -13.47
CA ASP A 350 5.33 2.45 -14.74
C ASP A 350 5.39 3.49 -15.88
N ASP A 351 6.59 3.86 -16.28
CA ASP A 351 6.83 4.95 -17.24
C ASP A 351 6.20 4.67 -18.61
N GLY A 352 6.20 3.43 -19.06
CA GLY A 352 5.56 3.05 -20.31
C GLY A 352 4.06 3.33 -20.29
N ARG A 353 3.37 2.94 -19.23
CA ARG A 353 1.95 3.19 -19.03
C ARG A 353 1.64 4.66 -18.76
N PHE A 354 2.47 5.30 -17.94
CA PHE A 354 2.33 6.72 -17.62
C PHE A 354 2.38 7.59 -18.88
N TRP A 355 3.42 7.47 -19.67
CA TRP A 355 3.56 8.29 -20.89
C TRP A 355 2.54 7.92 -21.98
N ALA A 356 2.14 6.65 -22.07
CA ALA A 356 1.07 6.25 -22.98
C ALA A 356 -0.30 6.84 -22.61
N THR A 357 -0.57 7.02 -21.31
CA THR A 357 -1.89 7.50 -20.82
C THR A 357 -1.92 9.00 -20.63
N VAL A 358 -0.92 9.57 -19.95
CA VAL A 358 -0.87 10.99 -19.57
C VAL A 358 -0.21 11.86 -20.63
N GLY A 359 0.74 11.29 -21.36
CA GLY A 359 1.48 11.97 -22.42
C GLY A 359 2.48 13.02 -21.89
N PRO A 360 3.08 13.83 -22.81
CA PRO A 360 4.12 14.81 -22.46
C PRO A 360 3.67 15.88 -21.45
N ALA A 361 2.36 16.13 -21.31
CA ALA A 361 1.82 17.04 -20.30
C ALA A 361 2.09 16.56 -18.86
N GLY A 362 2.40 15.28 -18.67
CA GLY A 362 2.80 14.68 -17.39
C GLY A 362 4.19 15.09 -16.91
N THR A 363 4.97 15.84 -17.70
CA THR A 363 6.25 16.41 -17.26
C THR A 363 6.02 17.26 -15.99
N TYR A 364 6.95 17.17 -15.05
CA TYR A 364 6.89 17.76 -13.71
C TYR A 364 5.94 17.06 -12.72
N ALA A 365 5.32 15.93 -13.08
CA ALA A 365 4.61 15.11 -12.11
C ALA A 365 5.57 14.65 -11.01
N VAL A 366 5.13 14.76 -9.76
CA VAL A 366 5.85 14.28 -8.59
C VAL A 366 5.29 12.94 -8.18
N VAL A 367 6.13 12.02 -7.73
CA VAL A 367 5.72 10.71 -7.21
C VAL A 367 6.35 10.47 -5.86
N GLY A 368 5.52 10.19 -4.85
CA GLY A 368 6.00 9.70 -3.56
C GLY A 368 6.46 8.24 -3.68
N ARG A 369 7.64 7.95 -3.21
CA ARG A 369 8.23 6.61 -3.24
C ARG A 369 8.64 6.15 -1.85
N LEU A 370 8.21 4.96 -1.47
CA LEU A 370 8.72 4.23 -0.32
C LEU A 370 9.74 3.20 -0.77
N GLY A 371 10.75 2.98 0.08
CA GLY A 371 11.86 2.07 -0.18
C GLY A 371 12.95 2.70 -1.05
N PRO A 372 14.10 2.04 -1.13
CA PRO A 372 15.26 2.52 -1.86
C PRO A 372 15.00 2.71 -3.36
N TRP A 373 15.74 3.61 -3.97
CA TRP A 373 15.69 3.89 -5.40
C TRP A 373 17.08 3.65 -6.03
N ASP A 374 17.14 3.44 -7.33
CA ASP A 374 18.36 3.01 -8.03
C ASP A 374 19.61 3.83 -7.68
N SER A 375 19.47 5.15 -7.60
CA SER A 375 20.58 6.05 -7.25
C SER A 375 20.92 6.10 -5.75
N THR A 376 20.10 5.50 -4.87
CA THR A 376 20.28 5.55 -3.41
C THR A 376 20.73 4.24 -2.80
N VAL A 377 20.65 3.14 -3.54
CA VAL A 377 21.08 1.81 -3.05
C VAL A 377 22.59 1.66 -3.07
N ASP A 378 23.09 0.97 -2.08
CA ASP A 378 24.48 0.48 -2.06
C ASP A 378 24.67 -0.78 -2.93
N GLU A 379 25.80 -1.46 -2.79
CA GLU A 379 26.11 -2.66 -3.56
C GLU A 379 25.16 -3.83 -3.25
N VAL A 380 24.77 -3.99 -1.97
CA VAL A 380 23.84 -5.05 -1.55
C VAL A 380 22.47 -4.83 -2.16
N GLY A 381 21.93 -3.60 -1.99
CA GLY A 381 20.62 -3.24 -2.53
C GLY A 381 20.57 -3.30 -4.05
N ARG A 382 21.65 -2.89 -4.73
CA ARG A 382 21.74 -2.94 -6.20
C ARG A 382 21.76 -4.38 -6.72
N ARG A 383 22.54 -5.25 -6.07
CA ARG A 383 22.58 -6.68 -6.44
C ARG A 383 21.19 -7.29 -6.28
N PHE A 384 20.57 -7.13 -5.13
CA PHE A 384 19.21 -7.61 -4.87
C PHE A 384 18.21 -7.07 -5.92
N ALA A 385 18.16 -5.75 -6.13
CA ALA A 385 17.20 -5.15 -7.04
C ALA A 385 17.40 -5.56 -8.49
N THR A 386 18.66 -5.72 -8.93
CA THR A 386 18.99 -6.18 -10.28
C THR A 386 18.54 -7.64 -10.50
N GLU A 387 18.78 -8.50 -9.53
CA GLU A 387 18.35 -9.89 -9.59
C GLU A 387 16.82 -10.01 -9.53
N TYR A 388 16.17 -9.30 -8.60
CA TYR A 388 14.71 -9.24 -8.48
C TYR A 388 14.06 -8.82 -9.81
N ALA A 389 14.62 -7.82 -10.50
CA ALA A 389 14.11 -7.37 -11.80
C ALA A 389 14.19 -8.45 -12.90
N THR A 390 15.06 -9.44 -12.77
CA THR A 390 15.11 -10.59 -13.71
C THR A 390 13.91 -11.52 -13.56
N TYR A 391 13.29 -11.55 -12.38
CA TYR A 391 12.11 -12.38 -12.09
C TYR A 391 10.80 -11.66 -12.40
N LEU A 392 10.71 -10.36 -12.07
CA LEU A 392 9.43 -9.63 -12.06
C LEU A 392 9.39 -8.43 -13.02
N ASP A 393 10.46 -8.19 -13.80
CA ASP A 393 10.57 -7.10 -14.77
C ASP A 393 10.19 -5.72 -14.22
N ARG A 394 10.52 -5.48 -12.93
CA ARG A 394 10.27 -4.21 -12.23
C ARG A 394 11.24 -4.02 -11.09
N TRP A 395 11.40 -2.76 -10.66
CA TRP A 395 12.15 -2.42 -9.45
C TRP A 395 11.39 -2.89 -8.19
N PRO A 396 12.09 -3.45 -7.18
CA PRO A 396 11.46 -3.88 -5.93
C PRO A 396 10.75 -2.73 -5.23
N ASP A 397 9.62 -3.00 -4.59
CA ASP A 397 8.96 -2.05 -3.71
C ASP A 397 9.50 -2.11 -2.27
N ALA A 398 9.03 -1.22 -1.39
CA ALA A 398 9.49 -1.16 0.00
C ALA A 398 9.32 -2.48 0.74
N ALA A 399 8.16 -3.15 0.58
CA ALA A 399 7.88 -4.42 1.22
C ALA A 399 8.79 -5.55 0.70
N SER A 400 9.13 -5.52 -0.60
CA SER A 400 10.08 -6.44 -1.22
C SER A 400 11.49 -6.29 -0.64
N PHE A 401 11.97 -5.05 -0.51
CA PHE A 401 13.25 -4.77 0.17
C PHE A 401 13.21 -5.21 1.63
N ALA A 402 12.16 -4.86 2.36
CA ALA A 402 11.98 -5.22 3.77
C ALA A 402 11.92 -6.75 3.99
N ALA A 403 11.30 -7.51 3.07
CA ALA A 403 11.23 -8.97 3.16
C ALA A 403 12.60 -9.64 2.95
N PHE A 404 13.39 -9.12 2.01
CA PHE A 404 14.77 -9.55 1.81
C PHE A 404 15.61 -9.32 3.08
N ASP A 405 15.53 -8.10 3.64
CA ASP A 405 16.27 -7.73 4.83
C ASP A 405 15.79 -8.47 6.07
N ALA A 406 14.48 -8.73 6.20
CA ALA A 406 13.91 -9.47 7.32
C ALA A 406 14.47 -10.89 7.43
N MET A 407 14.72 -11.58 6.30
CA MET A 407 15.34 -12.90 6.31
C MET A 407 16.79 -12.84 6.80
N HIS A 408 17.58 -11.88 6.30
CA HIS A 408 18.97 -11.71 6.73
C HIS A 408 19.06 -11.32 8.21
N LEU A 409 18.14 -10.47 8.68
CA LEU A 409 18.00 -10.09 10.07
C LEU A 409 17.71 -11.29 10.97
N LEU A 410 16.77 -12.17 10.56
CA LEU A 410 16.47 -13.41 11.26
C LEU A 410 17.67 -14.37 11.26
N ALA A 411 18.35 -14.51 10.13
CA ALA A 411 19.52 -15.38 10.05
C ALA A 411 20.65 -14.90 10.98
N ASP A 412 20.95 -13.59 11.02
CA ASP A 412 21.92 -13.01 11.93
C ASP A 412 21.51 -13.21 13.40
N ALA A 413 20.23 -12.94 13.73
CA ALA A 413 19.73 -13.10 15.10
C ALA A 413 19.79 -14.57 15.57
N MET A 414 19.39 -15.52 14.72
CA MET A 414 19.43 -16.96 15.04
C MET A 414 20.84 -17.48 15.21
N MET A 415 21.83 -16.92 14.51
CA MET A 415 23.24 -17.28 14.67
C MET A 415 23.83 -16.77 16.00
N ARG A 416 23.32 -15.65 16.51
CA ARG A 416 23.80 -15.02 17.75
C ARG A 416 23.04 -15.48 19.00
N ALA A 417 21.78 -15.91 18.83
CA ALA A 417 20.94 -16.35 19.95
C ALA A 417 21.47 -17.62 20.60
N PRO A 418 21.46 -17.72 21.95
CA PRO A 418 21.82 -18.95 22.65
C PRO A 418 20.89 -20.13 22.32
N THR A 419 19.61 -19.82 22.11
CA THR A 419 18.59 -20.80 21.72
C THR A 419 17.67 -20.21 20.66
N LEU A 420 16.84 -21.04 20.04
CA LEU A 420 15.81 -20.60 19.08
C LEU A 420 14.45 -20.32 19.77
N THR A 421 14.41 -20.18 21.08
CA THR A 421 13.20 -19.75 21.80
C THR A 421 12.91 -18.27 21.51
N ALA A 422 11.64 -17.88 21.62
CA ALA A 422 11.24 -16.50 21.39
C ALA A 422 12.05 -15.50 22.22
N ASP A 423 12.23 -15.78 23.53
CA ASP A 423 12.94 -14.87 24.44
C ASP A 423 14.37 -14.57 23.96
N ASP A 424 15.12 -15.60 23.56
CA ASP A 424 16.50 -15.45 23.09
C ASP A 424 16.55 -14.77 21.69
N LEU A 425 15.60 -15.12 20.80
CA LEU A 425 15.51 -14.53 19.47
C LEU A 425 15.10 -13.04 19.53
N ILE A 426 14.17 -12.68 20.42
CA ILE A 426 13.76 -11.28 20.64
C ILE A 426 14.96 -10.46 21.10
N VAL A 427 15.71 -10.96 22.11
CA VAL A 427 16.91 -10.28 22.58
C VAL A 427 17.96 -10.14 21.48
N ALA A 428 18.12 -11.15 20.64
CA ALA A 428 19.06 -11.10 19.52
C ALA A 428 18.60 -10.11 18.43
N LEU A 429 17.30 -10.07 18.13
CA LEU A 429 16.71 -9.10 17.17
C LEU A 429 16.83 -7.65 17.68
N GLU A 430 16.56 -7.38 18.96
CA GLU A 430 16.78 -6.05 19.56
C GLU A 430 18.24 -5.55 19.47
N GLN A 431 19.19 -6.48 19.35
CA GLN A 431 20.63 -6.19 19.25
C GLN A 431 21.14 -6.19 17.81
N SER A 432 20.25 -6.41 16.84
CA SER A 432 20.65 -6.45 15.44
C SER A 432 21.00 -5.06 14.93
N ASP A 433 22.06 -5.01 14.14
CA ASP A 433 22.50 -3.86 13.35
C ASP A 433 23.15 -4.43 12.09
N ILE A 434 22.36 -4.62 11.04
CA ILE A 434 22.80 -5.24 9.80
C ILE A 434 22.80 -4.22 8.65
N GLN A 435 23.70 -4.41 7.70
CA GLN A 435 23.66 -3.73 6.42
C GLN A 435 22.86 -4.59 5.44
N GLY A 436 21.58 -4.22 5.27
CA GLY A 436 20.65 -4.87 4.36
C GLY A 436 20.60 -4.21 2.98
N ALA A 437 19.70 -4.68 2.13
CA ALA A 437 19.43 -4.09 0.82
C ALA A 437 18.77 -2.71 0.92
N SER A 438 18.08 -2.43 2.03
CA SER A 438 17.48 -1.12 2.33
C SER A 438 18.45 -0.15 3.00
N GLY A 439 19.66 -0.57 3.35
CA GLY A 439 20.62 0.17 4.18
C GLY A 439 20.78 -0.45 5.56
N SER A 440 21.18 0.37 6.57
CA SER A 440 21.31 -0.11 7.95
C SER A 440 19.93 -0.41 8.57
N VAL A 441 19.74 -1.62 9.07
CA VAL A 441 18.51 -2.05 9.74
C VAL A 441 18.80 -2.35 11.21
N ARG A 442 18.14 -1.58 12.09
CA ARG A 442 18.28 -1.71 13.55
C ARG A 442 17.00 -1.26 14.26
N PHE A 443 16.83 -1.70 15.48
CA PHE A 443 15.71 -1.35 16.34
C PHE A 443 16.21 -0.57 17.55
N PRO A 444 16.12 0.78 17.55
CA PRO A 444 16.70 1.61 18.63
C PRO A 444 15.93 1.48 19.95
N PHE A 445 14.66 1.07 19.89
CA PHE A 445 13.80 0.92 21.07
C PHE A 445 13.32 -0.52 21.23
N GLY A 446 13.28 -0.98 22.46
CA GLY A 446 12.88 -2.31 22.88
C GLY A 446 12.94 -2.44 24.40
N SER A 447 13.21 -3.64 24.90
CA SER A 447 13.22 -3.95 26.33
C SER A 447 14.20 -3.11 27.16
N LYS A 448 15.35 -2.75 26.57
CA LYS A 448 16.43 -2.00 27.23
C LYS A 448 16.31 -0.47 27.11
N ALA A 449 15.66 0.00 26.06
CA ALA A 449 15.48 1.43 25.78
C ALA A 449 14.05 1.65 25.31
N LYS A 450 13.18 2.13 26.17
CA LYS A 450 11.77 2.33 25.80
C LYS A 450 11.58 3.62 25.03
N PRO A 451 10.65 3.70 24.06
CA PRO A 451 10.34 4.92 23.33
C PRO A 451 10.06 6.11 24.25
N ALA A 452 9.30 5.93 25.30
CA ALA A 452 8.94 6.99 26.27
C ALA A 452 10.16 7.62 26.97
N ASP A 453 11.23 6.86 27.20
CA ASP A 453 12.46 7.34 27.84
C ASP A 453 13.21 8.36 26.95
N ALA A 454 12.98 8.28 25.63
CA ALA A 454 13.52 9.20 24.63
C ALA A 454 12.51 10.26 24.16
N GLY A 455 11.31 10.30 24.76
CA GLY A 455 10.24 11.19 24.33
C GLY A 455 9.62 10.81 22.98
N MET A 456 9.76 9.55 22.61
CA MET A 456 9.15 9.00 21.39
C MET A 456 7.78 8.40 21.71
N GLU A 457 6.93 8.39 20.68
CA GLU A 457 5.61 7.77 20.76
C GLU A 457 5.71 6.23 20.87
N PRO A 458 4.70 5.56 21.47
CA PRO A 458 4.72 4.11 21.69
C PRO A 458 4.97 3.28 20.43
N TRP A 459 4.55 3.74 19.25
CA TRP A 459 4.75 3.04 17.97
C TRP A 459 6.21 2.83 17.59
N ALA A 460 7.16 3.57 18.22
CA ALA A 460 8.59 3.42 17.97
C ALA A 460 9.19 2.12 18.57
N TRP A 461 8.40 1.36 19.36
CA TRP A 461 8.78 0.06 19.90
C TRP A 461 9.08 -0.94 18.79
N HIS A 462 10.28 -1.55 18.78
CA HIS A 462 10.76 -2.50 17.75
C HIS A 462 10.50 -2.02 16.31
N GLN A 463 10.55 -0.71 16.11
CA GLN A 463 10.36 -0.07 14.81
C GLN A 463 11.71 0.29 14.21
N TRP A 464 11.95 -0.13 12.96
CA TRP A 464 13.00 0.48 12.14
C TRP A 464 12.63 1.92 11.79
N LEU A 465 13.48 2.88 12.18
CA LEU A 465 13.17 4.31 12.07
C LEU A 465 13.71 4.99 10.81
N GLU A 466 14.45 4.26 9.98
CA GLU A 466 15.14 4.82 8.81
C GLU A 466 14.63 4.30 7.44
N PRO A 467 13.32 3.94 7.28
CA PRO A 467 12.83 3.52 5.98
C PRO A 467 12.93 4.66 4.97
N ALA A 468 13.46 4.36 3.80
CA ALA A 468 13.57 5.36 2.75
C ALA A 468 12.19 5.83 2.30
N HIS A 469 11.94 7.14 2.38
CA HIS A 469 10.75 7.80 1.85
C HIS A 469 11.18 9.05 1.10
N MET A 470 10.92 9.09 -0.19
CA MET A 470 11.40 10.15 -1.07
C MET A 470 10.34 10.64 -2.03
N PHE A 471 10.56 11.83 -2.57
CA PHE A 471 9.79 12.35 -3.69
C PHE A 471 10.66 12.40 -4.94
N LEU A 472 10.15 11.82 -6.00
CA LEU A 472 10.73 11.76 -7.32
C LEU A 472 9.94 12.70 -8.23
N GLN A 473 10.61 13.30 -9.25
CA GLN A 473 9.93 14.16 -10.21
C GLN A 473 10.40 13.88 -11.63
N TYR A 474 9.46 13.71 -12.55
CA TYR A 474 9.77 13.77 -13.97
C TYR A 474 10.18 15.18 -14.36
N THR A 475 11.31 15.33 -15.01
CA THR A 475 11.87 16.63 -15.44
C THR A 475 11.83 16.82 -16.94
N GLU A 476 11.68 15.73 -17.70
CA GLU A 476 11.64 15.70 -19.16
C GLU A 476 10.50 14.80 -19.67
N PRO A 477 9.95 15.07 -20.85
CA PRO A 477 8.94 14.21 -21.47
C PRO A 477 9.54 12.83 -21.84
N ASN A 478 8.77 11.77 -21.66
CA ASN A 478 9.15 10.39 -21.95
C ASN A 478 10.39 9.88 -21.17
N GLN A 479 10.71 10.52 -20.07
CA GLN A 479 11.78 10.13 -19.16
C GLN A 479 11.46 8.77 -18.52
N ARG A 480 12.46 7.92 -18.34
CA ARG A 480 12.29 6.66 -17.62
C ARG A 480 12.07 6.94 -16.13
N ALA A 481 11.27 6.10 -15.47
CA ALA A 481 11.03 6.29 -14.04
C ALA A 481 12.34 6.22 -13.21
N THR A 482 13.28 5.34 -13.60
CA THR A 482 14.61 5.23 -12.96
C THR A 482 15.49 6.48 -13.12
N GLU A 483 15.17 7.35 -14.06
CA GLU A 483 15.90 8.59 -14.34
C GLU A 483 15.25 9.84 -13.71
N MET A 484 14.11 9.66 -13.00
CA MET A 484 13.45 10.76 -12.30
C MET A 484 14.42 11.44 -11.32
N ALA A 485 14.32 12.76 -11.24
CA ALA A 485 15.06 13.50 -10.25
C ALA A 485 14.54 13.20 -8.84
N ILE A 486 15.43 12.91 -7.89
CA ILE A 486 15.09 12.90 -6.47
C ILE A 486 15.05 14.34 -6.01
N ILE A 487 13.87 14.84 -5.62
CA ILE A 487 13.67 16.22 -5.13
C ILE A 487 13.62 16.29 -3.60
N TRP A 488 13.43 15.15 -2.92
CA TRP A 488 13.38 15.05 -1.45
C TRP A 488 13.72 13.62 -0.99
N PRO A 489 14.36 13.42 0.18
CA PRO A 489 14.88 14.45 1.10
C PRO A 489 16.19 15.05 0.59
N PRO A 490 16.62 16.23 1.15
CA PRO A 490 17.81 16.95 0.66
C PRO A 490 19.11 16.14 0.69
N GLN A 491 19.21 15.16 1.58
CA GLN A 491 20.41 14.32 1.76
C GLN A 491 20.72 13.43 0.55
N VAL A 492 19.69 13.05 -0.21
CA VAL A 492 19.81 12.18 -1.39
C VAL A 492 19.30 12.86 -2.66
N ALA A 493 18.88 14.13 -2.58
CA ALA A 493 18.37 14.89 -3.73
C ALA A 493 19.43 15.00 -4.85
N THR A 494 18.98 14.76 -6.09
CA THR A 494 19.81 14.84 -7.30
C THR A 494 19.71 16.21 -7.98
N VAL A 495 18.82 17.07 -7.50
CA VAL A 495 18.57 18.43 -7.98
C VAL A 495 18.51 19.40 -6.82
N ALA A 496 18.72 20.69 -7.07
CA ALA A 496 18.57 21.71 -6.05
C ALA A 496 17.09 22.08 -5.83
N GLY A 497 16.71 22.23 -4.56
CA GLY A 497 15.35 22.61 -4.16
C GLY A 497 14.38 21.44 -4.06
N ALA A 498 13.25 21.70 -3.41
CA ALA A 498 12.23 20.68 -3.12
C ALA A 498 11.31 20.39 -4.33
N VAL A 499 11.49 21.07 -5.44
CA VAL A 499 10.73 20.89 -6.69
C VAL A 499 11.48 21.52 -7.85
N VAL A 500 11.47 20.86 -9.00
CA VAL A 500 11.87 21.44 -10.28
C VAL A 500 10.65 22.16 -10.87
N ARG A 501 10.76 23.46 -11.07
CA ARG A 501 9.66 24.26 -11.66
C ARG A 501 9.80 24.28 -13.18
N PRO A 502 8.66 24.30 -13.90
CA PRO A 502 8.70 24.57 -15.33
C PRO A 502 9.48 25.88 -15.61
N THR A 503 10.41 25.81 -16.55
CA THR A 503 10.95 27.05 -17.10
C THR A 503 9.84 27.72 -17.88
N SER A 504 9.52 28.97 -17.53
CA SER A 504 8.51 29.75 -18.29
C SER A 504 8.81 29.66 -19.78
N PRO A 505 7.77 29.40 -20.61
CA PRO A 505 7.93 29.34 -22.07
C PRO A 505 8.39 30.69 -22.64
#